data_d3f9233ad4b9fa7da5afd31c65fd896d
#
_entry.id   d3f9233ad4b9fa7da5afd31c65fd896d
#
_cell.length_a   1.000
_cell.length_b   1.000
_cell.length_c   1.000
_cell.angle_alpha   90.00
_cell.angle_beta   90.00
_cell.angle_gamma   90.00
#
_symmetry.space_group_name_H-M   'P 1'
#
loop_
_entity.id
_entity.type
_entity.pdbx_description
1 polymer ?
#
loop_
_entity_poly.entity_id
_entity_poly.type
_entity_poly.pdbx_seq_one_letter_code
_entity_poly.pdbx_strand_id
1 'polypeptide(L)'
;DGDDTNREDTQSGFGMMDVSETDDAFVFYVDCPGMQKSDIDIRVNGNRMTITGTRAIEPVKEGYLYYSERTENTLNRETLLPNNIVLDSISSCYKDGVLIIQISKKCKDENRILRKIPVLFSLCFNKRFT
;
A
#
# COMPACT_ATOMS: atom_id res chain seq x y z
N ASP A 1 -15.99 -26.59 -8.07
CA ASP A 1 -16.13 -26.37 -6.62
C ASP A 1 -14.94 -25.60 -6.09
N GLY A 2 -14.70 -24.46 -6.72
CA GLY A 2 -13.62 -23.58 -6.33
C GLY A 2 -14.03 -22.75 -5.13
N ASP A 3 -13.13 -22.74 -4.18
CA ASP A 3 -13.24 -22.02 -2.94
C ASP A 3 -13.38 -20.52 -3.19
N ASP A 4 -14.61 -20.03 -3.19
CA ASP A 4 -14.96 -18.61 -3.41
C ASP A 4 -14.79 -17.76 -2.14
N THR A 5 -14.21 -18.31 -1.08
CA THR A 5 -14.14 -17.64 0.21
C THR A 5 -13.19 -16.42 0.25
N ASN A 6 -12.33 -16.27 -0.76
CA ASN A 6 -11.41 -15.14 -0.82
C ASN A 6 -11.91 -13.95 -1.66
N ARG A 7 -13.10 -14.05 -2.23
CA ARG A 7 -13.64 -12.98 -3.08
C ARG A 7 -14.51 -11.95 -2.35
N GLU A 8 -15.01 -12.31 -1.18
CA GLU A 8 -15.93 -11.43 -0.46
C GLU A 8 -15.27 -10.16 0.07
N ASP A 9 -14.02 -10.26 0.53
CA ASP A 9 -13.29 -9.09 1.03
C ASP A 9 -12.85 -8.13 -0.07
N THR A 10 -12.69 -8.62 -1.29
CA THR A 10 -12.28 -7.78 -2.43
C THR A 10 -13.46 -7.05 -3.09
N GLN A 11 -14.70 -7.47 -2.85
CA GLN A 11 -15.87 -6.81 -3.42
C GLN A 11 -16.22 -5.48 -2.78
N SER A 12 -15.70 -5.21 -1.59
CA SER A 12 -15.96 -3.96 -0.87
C SER A 12 -15.14 -2.77 -1.37
N GLY A 13 -14.17 -3.00 -2.26
CA GLY A 13 -13.26 -1.95 -2.70
C GLY A 13 -12.17 -1.61 -1.70
N PHE A 14 -12.08 -2.35 -0.59
CA PHE A 14 -11.05 -2.15 0.41
C PHE A 14 -9.91 -3.14 0.19
N GLY A 15 -8.67 -2.64 0.17
CA GLY A 15 -7.49 -3.48 -0.02
C GLY A 15 -7.19 -3.86 -1.47
N MET A 16 -7.91 -3.33 -2.43
CA MET A 16 -7.63 -3.56 -3.85
C MET A 16 -6.30 -2.91 -4.22
N MET A 17 -5.51 -3.61 -5.02
CA MET A 17 -4.16 -3.16 -5.33
C MET A 17 -3.90 -3.16 -6.83
N ASP A 18 -3.37 -2.04 -7.31
CA ASP A 18 -2.78 -1.91 -8.64
C ASP A 18 -1.26 -1.84 -8.52
N VAL A 19 -0.58 -2.36 -9.52
CA VAL A 19 0.88 -2.25 -9.61
C VAL A 19 1.23 -1.67 -10.96
N SER A 20 1.99 -0.58 -10.95
CA SER A 20 2.49 0.08 -12.14
C SER A 20 4.00 -0.06 -12.20
N GLU A 21 4.53 -0.24 -13.39
CA GLU A 21 5.97 -0.29 -13.64
C GLU A 21 6.34 0.84 -14.59
N THR A 22 7.33 1.63 -14.19
CA THR A 22 7.95 2.62 -15.05
C THR A 22 9.37 2.18 -15.39
N ASP A 23 10.09 2.97 -16.17
CA ASP A 23 11.51 2.67 -16.44
C ASP A 23 12.35 2.69 -15.17
N ASP A 24 11.94 3.44 -14.17
CA ASP A 24 12.76 3.72 -12.98
C ASP A 24 12.21 3.09 -11.69
N ALA A 25 10.94 2.70 -11.67
CA ALA A 25 10.32 2.30 -10.40
C ALA A 25 9.14 1.35 -10.59
N PHE A 26 8.78 0.67 -9.50
CA PHE A 26 7.49 0.02 -9.33
C PHE A 26 6.66 0.87 -8.37
N VAL A 27 5.38 1.04 -8.69
CA VAL A 27 4.47 1.83 -7.86
C VAL A 27 3.24 0.99 -7.56
N PHE A 28 2.94 0.86 -6.27
CA PHE A 28 1.81 0.09 -5.77
C PHE A 28 0.76 1.04 -5.25
N TYR A 29 -0.49 0.82 -5.64
CA TYR A 29 -1.64 1.61 -5.20
C TYR A 29 -2.58 0.69 -4.46
N VAL A 30 -2.87 1.00 -3.20
CA VAL A 30 -3.75 0.17 -2.38
C VAL A 30 -4.90 1.01 -1.85
N ASP A 31 -6.12 0.60 -2.18
CA ASP A 31 -7.32 1.29 -1.69
C ASP A 31 -7.60 0.91 -0.24
N CYS A 32 -7.50 1.87 0.65
CA CYS A 32 -7.76 1.65 2.08
C CYS A 32 -8.33 2.92 2.71
N PRO A 33 -9.55 3.30 2.31
CA PRO A 33 -10.16 4.53 2.80
C PRO A 33 -10.50 4.46 4.29
N GLY A 34 -10.46 5.60 4.95
CA GLY A 34 -10.87 5.72 6.34
C GLY A 34 -9.85 5.26 7.36
N MET A 35 -8.61 5.05 6.95
CA MET A 35 -7.51 4.72 7.85
C MET A 35 -6.69 5.95 8.18
N GLN A 36 -5.93 5.87 9.24
CA GLN A 36 -4.86 6.82 9.53
C GLN A 36 -3.52 6.20 9.11
N LYS A 37 -2.53 7.03 8.84
CA LYS A 37 -1.19 6.55 8.49
C LYS A 37 -0.62 5.63 9.57
N SER A 38 -0.89 5.93 10.82
CA SER A 38 -0.45 5.12 11.96
C SER A 38 -1.07 3.73 12.00
N ASP A 39 -2.18 3.52 11.30
CA ASP A 39 -2.86 2.22 11.27
C ASP A 39 -2.28 1.29 10.19
N ILE A 40 -1.42 1.81 9.33
CA ILE A 40 -0.88 1.07 8.19
C ILE A 40 0.55 0.67 8.50
N ASP A 41 0.85 -0.62 8.31
CA ASP A 41 2.18 -1.17 8.50
C ASP A 41 2.64 -1.85 7.21
N ILE A 42 3.86 -1.54 6.78
CA ILE A 42 4.46 -2.14 5.59
C ILE A 42 5.76 -2.81 6.04
N ARG A 43 5.89 -4.08 5.74
CA ARG A 43 7.08 -4.86 6.09
C ARG A 43 7.62 -5.55 4.85
N VAL A 44 8.93 -5.64 4.77
CA VAL A 44 9.62 -6.38 3.72
C VAL A 44 10.52 -7.41 4.38
N ASN A 45 10.34 -8.66 3.98
CA ASN A 45 11.17 -9.76 4.41
C ASN A 45 11.66 -10.51 3.17
N GLY A 46 12.95 -10.35 2.86
CA GLY A 46 13.49 -10.85 1.61
C GLY A 46 12.87 -10.14 0.42
N ASN A 47 12.18 -10.90 -0.43
CA ASN A 47 11.46 -10.37 -1.59
C ASN A 47 9.94 -10.27 -1.37
N ARG A 48 9.48 -10.38 -0.14
CA ARG A 48 8.06 -10.40 0.20
C ARG A 48 7.69 -9.12 0.93
N MET A 49 6.76 -8.38 0.36
CA MET A 49 6.22 -7.17 0.98
C MET A 49 4.83 -7.48 1.52
N THR A 50 4.62 -7.15 2.79
CA THR A 50 3.34 -7.34 3.49
C THR A 50 2.81 -6.00 3.94
N ILE A 51 1.56 -5.72 3.61
CA ILE A 51 0.87 -4.48 3.96
C ILE A 51 -0.30 -4.86 4.85
N THR A 52 -0.30 -4.37 6.08
CA THR A 52 -1.34 -4.70 7.06
C THR A 52 -1.90 -3.46 7.74
N GLY A 53 -3.08 -3.60 8.29
CA GLY A 53 -3.73 -2.54 9.04
C GLY A 53 -5.18 -2.87 9.30
N THR A 54 -5.81 -2.07 10.14
CA THR A 54 -7.23 -2.24 10.46
C THR A 54 -7.92 -0.88 10.43
N ARG A 55 -9.03 -0.83 9.71
CA ARG A 55 -9.93 0.32 9.78
C ARG A 55 -11.00 0.03 10.82
N ALA A 56 -10.87 0.67 11.97
CA ALA A 56 -11.87 0.59 13.02
C ALA A 56 -13.00 1.59 12.74
N ILE A 57 -14.20 1.24 13.16
CA ILE A 57 -15.35 2.13 13.12
C ILE A 57 -15.53 2.71 14.52
N GLU A 58 -15.45 4.03 14.64
CA GLU A 58 -15.67 4.68 15.91
C GLU A 58 -17.12 4.53 16.39
N PRO A 59 -17.34 4.23 17.68
CA PRO A 59 -18.69 4.18 18.22
C PRO A 59 -19.37 5.54 18.14
N VAL A 60 -20.71 5.53 18.06
CA VAL A 60 -21.50 6.74 18.09
C VAL A 60 -21.34 7.39 19.49
N LYS A 61 -20.98 8.68 19.51
CA LYS A 61 -20.73 9.40 20.77
C LYS A 61 -22.01 9.92 21.41
N GLU A 62 -22.99 10.26 20.61
CA GLU A 62 -24.28 10.76 21.10
C GLU A 62 -25.42 9.98 20.45
N GLY A 63 -26.44 9.67 21.23
CA GLY A 63 -27.56 8.90 20.73
C GLY A 63 -27.27 7.43 20.56
N TYR A 64 -27.92 6.81 19.61
CA TYR A 64 -27.76 5.41 19.28
C TYR A 64 -27.70 5.22 17.78
N LEU A 65 -27.04 4.16 17.37
CA LEU A 65 -26.89 3.83 15.95
C LEU A 65 -28.20 3.25 15.42
N TYR A 66 -28.89 4.04 14.62
CA TYR A 66 -30.19 3.63 14.07
C TYR A 66 -30.04 2.63 12.92
N TYR A 67 -29.01 2.81 12.10
CA TYR A 67 -28.77 1.99 10.91
C TYR A 67 -27.27 1.92 10.64
N SER A 68 -26.77 0.78 10.27
CA SER A 68 -25.35 0.61 10.04
C SER A 68 -25.07 -0.25 8.81
N GLU A 69 -24.33 0.28 7.86
CA GLU A 69 -23.80 -0.46 6.71
C GLU A 69 -22.28 -0.53 6.75
N ARG A 70 -21.66 0.36 7.52
CA ARG A 70 -20.20 0.42 7.57
C ARG A 70 -19.66 -0.67 8.48
N THR A 71 -18.63 -1.37 7.99
CA THR A 71 -17.97 -2.45 8.74
C THR A 71 -16.52 -2.13 8.97
N GLU A 72 -15.95 -2.74 9.99
CA GLU A 72 -14.51 -2.75 10.14
C GLU A 72 -13.89 -3.54 9.00
N ASN A 73 -12.74 -3.09 8.53
CA ASN A 73 -11.99 -3.77 7.48
C ASN A 73 -10.56 -4.03 7.94
N THR A 74 -10.06 -5.19 7.57
CA THR A 74 -8.67 -5.55 7.78
C THR A 74 -7.93 -5.48 6.46
N LEU A 75 -6.87 -4.68 6.43
CA LEU A 75 -5.94 -4.66 5.30
C LEU A 75 -4.91 -5.74 5.53
N ASN A 76 -4.80 -6.66 4.58
CA ASN A 76 -3.80 -7.72 4.64
C ASN A 76 -3.46 -8.13 3.21
N ARG A 77 -2.44 -7.47 2.66
CA ARG A 77 -1.98 -7.74 1.31
C ARG A 77 -0.53 -8.16 1.35
N GLU A 78 -0.19 -9.13 0.53
CA GLU A 78 1.16 -9.64 0.39
C GLU A 78 1.50 -9.73 -1.08
N THR A 79 2.69 -9.27 -1.45
CA THR A 79 3.16 -9.33 -2.82
C THR A 79 4.64 -9.68 -2.86
N LEU A 80 5.04 -10.38 -3.90
CA LEU A 80 6.44 -10.66 -4.15
C LEU A 80 7.06 -9.49 -4.92
N LEU A 81 8.21 -9.05 -4.45
CA LEU A 81 8.96 -7.97 -5.09
C LEU A 81 9.90 -8.55 -6.15
N PRO A 82 10.05 -7.87 -7.29
CA PRO A 82 11.01 -8.30 -8.29
C PRO A 82 12.45 -8.15 -7.79
N ASN A 83 13.38 -8.82 -8.46
CA ASN A 83 14.80 -8.84 -8.05
C ASN A 83 15.56 -7.55 -8.39
N ASN A 84 15.07 -6.80 -9.35
CA ASN A 84 15.77 -5.61 -9.87
C ASN A 84 15.36 -4.33 -9.14
N ILE A 85 15.25 -4.39 -7.83
CA ILE A 85 14.84 -3.24 -7.01
C ILE A 85 15.92 -2.86 -6.01
N VAL A 86 15.86 -1.60 -5.56
CA VAL A 86 16.69 -1.07 -4.48
C VAL A 86 15.82 -1.05 -3.22
N LEU A 87 16.03 -1.97 -2.29
CA LEU A 87 15.18 -2.09 -1.10
C LEU A 87 15.18 -0.81 -0.25
N ASP A 88 16.32 -0.16 -0.12
CA ASP A 88 16.43 1.06 0.68
C ASP A 88 15.66 2.25 0.08
N SER A 89 15.20 2.12 -1.15
CA SER A 89 14.46 3.17 -1.84
C SER A 89 12.97 3.15 -1.55
N ILE A 90 12.49 2.17 -0.80
CA ILE A 90 11.05 2.03 -0.55
C ILE A 90 10.54 3.25 0.21
N SER A 91 9.53 3.88 -0.36
CA SER A 91 8.86 5.02 0.24
C SER A 91 7.36 4.89 0.05
N SER A 92 6.61 5.54 0.91
CA SER A 92 5.15 5.48 0.82
C SER A 92 4.52 6.80 1.21
N CYS A 93 3.32 7.02 0.69
CA CYS A 93 2.45 8.07 1.19
C CYS A 93 1.02 7.55 1.23
N TYR A 94 0.21 8.16 2.06
CA TYR A 94 -1.21 7.89 2.17
C TYR A 94 -1.97 9.17 1.90
N LYS A 95 -2.81 9.16 0.87
CA LYS A 95 -3.53 10.35 0.46
C LYS A 95 -4.88 9.95 -0.16
N ASP A 96 -5.94 10.64 0.25
CA ASP A 96 -7.28 10.46 -0.30
C ASP A 96 -7.76 9.00 -0.25
N GLY A 97 -7.41 8.28 0.81
CA GLY A 97 -7.81 6.89 0.97
C GLY A 97 -6.97 5.88 0.19
N VAL A 98 -5.91 6.32 -0.45
CA VAL A 98 -5.04 5.44 -1.24
C VAL A 98 -3.63 5.43 -0.66
N LEU A 99 -3.13 4.24 -0.36
CA LEU A 99 -1.73 4.04 0.01
C LEU A 99 -0.93 3.84 -1.27
N ILE A 100 0.11 4.66 -1.43
CA ILE A 100 0.98 4.60 -2.61
C ILE A 100 2.38 4.24 -2.14
N ILE A 101 2.93 3.15 -2.68
CA ILE A 101 4.27 2.67 -2.33
C ILE A 101 5.11 2.70 -3.59
N GLN A 102 6.27 3.33 -3.52
CA GLN A 102 7.21 3.40 -4.64
C GLN A 102 8.52 2.71 -4.29
N ILE A 103 9.02 1.89 -5.21
CA ILE A 103 10.30 1.20 -5.06
C ILE A 103 11.10 1.42 -6.34
N SER A 104 12.31 1.96 -6.21
CA SER A 104 13.17 2.21 -7.35
C SER A 104 13.78 0.93 -7.90
N LYS A 105 13.91 0.88 -9.22
CA LYS A 105 14.62 -0.20 -9.90
C LYS A 105 16.13 0.00 -9.81
N LYS A 106 16.86 -1.09 -9.81
CA LYS A 106 18.31 -1.03 -10.01
C LYS A 106 18.63 -0.55 -11.41
N CYS A 107 19.69 0.23 -11.53
CA CYS A 107 20.18 0.64 -12.85
C CYS A 107 20.69 -0.59 -13.61
N LYS A 108 20.22 -0.76 -14.85
CA LYS A 108 20.67 -1.86 -15.71
C LYS A 108 22.08 -1.67 -16.25
N ASP A 109 22.56 -0.45 -16.22
CA ASP A 109 23.85 -0.04 -16.76
C ASP A 109 24.58 0.80 -15.72
N GLU A 110 25.82 0.44 -15.39
CA GLU A 110 26.64 1.18 -14.44
C GLU A 110 26.84 2.65 -14.85
N ASN A 111 26.76 2.95 -16.14
CA ASN A 111 26.84 4.30 -16.66
C ASN A 111 25.61 5.16 -16.36
N ARG A 112 24.56 4.57 -15.79
CA ARG A 112 23.34 5.28 -15.40
C ARG A 112 23.25 5.60 -13.92
N ILE A 113 24.33 5.41 -13.19
CA ILE A 113 24.39 5.64 -11.74
C ILE A 113 23.97 7.07 -11.36
N LEU A 114 24.19 8.03 -12.27
CA LEU A 114 23.84 9.43 -12.04
C LEU A 114 22.42 9.81 -12.41
N ARG A 115 21.63 8.85 -12.88
CA ARG A 115 20.23 9.13 -13.24
C ARG A 115 19.43 9.42 -11.98
N LYS A 116 18.83 10.60 -11.93
CA LYS A 116 17.92 10.93 -10.84
C LYS A 116 16.65 10.11 -10.95
N ILE A 117 16.26 9.53 -9.83
CA ILE A 117 14.95 8.90 -9.71
C ILE A 117 13.95 10.03 -9.53
N PRO A 118 12.85 10.06 -10.32
CA PRO A 118 11.83 11.09 -10.16
C PRO A 118 11.25 11.08 -8.75
N VAL A 119 11.16 12.23 -8.14
CA VAL A 119 10.53 12.38 -6.83
C VAL A 119 9.04 12.64 -7.03
N LEU A 120 8.30 11.57 -7.35
CA LEU A 120 6.88 11.66 -7.66
C LEU A 120 6.01 11.94 -6.45
N PHE A 121 6.51 11.61 -5.26
CA PHE A 121 5.71 11.66 -4.03
C PHE A 121 6.34 12.55 -2.96
N SER A 122 7.13 13.54 -3.37
CA SER A 122 7.85 14.39 -2.43
C SER A 122 6.95 15.10 -1.43
N LEU A 123 5.73 15.42 -1.83
CA LEU A 123 4.74 16.10 -0.97
C LEU A 123 4.01 15.14 -0.03
N CYS A 124 4.09 13.84 -0.25
CA CYS A 124 3.40 12.83 0.55
C CYS A 124 4.35 11.96 1.36
N PHE A 125 5.62 12.25 1.39
CA PHE A 125 6.58 11.42 2.10
C PHE A 125 6.37 11.47 3.59
N ASN A 126 5.93 10.35 4.17
CA ASN A 126 5.64 10.24 5.59
C ASN A 126 6.39 9.13 6.28
N LYS A 127 6.84 8.13 5.54
CA LYS A 127 7.58 6.99 6.08
C LYS A 127 8.60 6.51 5.07
N ARG A 128 9.78 6.20 5.57
CA ARG A 128 10.75 5.35 4.87
C ARG A 128 10.74 4.00 5.55
N PHE A 129 10.78 2.96 4.74
CA PHE A 129 10.88 1.59 5.22
C PHE A 129 12.26 1.06 4.93
N THR A 130 12.93 0.63 5.96
CA THR A 130 14.26 0.02 5.85
C THR A 130 14.19 -1.46 6.10
#